data_1adb6657f43d68b331493c30f922658e
#
_entry.id   1adb6657f43d68b331493c30f922658e
#
_cell.length_a   1.000
_cell.length_b   1.000
_cell.length_c   1.000
_cell.angle_alpha   90.00
_cell.angle_beta   90.00
_cell.angle_gamma   90.00
#
_symmetry.space_group_name_H-M   'P 1'
#
loop_
_entity.id
_entity.type
_entity.pdbx_description
1 polymer ?
#
loop_
_entity_poly.entity_id
_entity_poly.type
_entity_poly.pdbx_seq_one_letter_code
_entity_poly.pdbx_strand_id
1 'polypeptide(L)'
;MKKLSYLFIALAIVAAAGSQLRVSAAWFEDFDNPKAGAVKWKVVDYNRIQTHPARIPDKIPGGIAFDFLNTPDTALLGTSHPSYKGDLIGNMAGKTLSATVGVDVSGDAVFTYYGEPDGCGRSANVRFYFQTDTSGKFEETDYWWSNPVSVDLDALRIGDATISNPISNPSQWSDYYGHFGSDAGYGAAFTAATKDVQFIGISFGGGCFFENGVGLSSGSGRFRLMDFTATTAP
;
A
#
# COMPACT_ATOMS: atom_id res chain seq x y z
N MET A 1 52.37 -65.83 -20.44
CA MET A 1 50.89 -65.50 -20.16
C MET A 1 50.85 -64.32 -19.22
N LYS A 2 50.58 -63.15 -19.73
CA LYS A 2 50.51 -61.89 -18.95
C LYS A 2 49.05 -61.66 -18.54
N LYS A 3 48.77 -61.60 -17.23
CA LYS A 3 47.43 -61.26 -16.71
C LYS A 3 47.30 -59.75 -16.69
N LEU A 4 46.29 -59.24 -17.41
CA LEU A 4 45.92 -57.83 -17.43
C LEU A 4 44.89 -57.60 -16.28
N SER A 5 45.28 -56.79 -15.28
CA SER A 5 44.39 -56.38 -14.21
C SER A 5 43.67 -55.09 -14.63
N TYR A 6 42.35 -55.17 -14.75
CA TYR A 6 41.48 -53.98 -14.99
C TYR A 6 41.18 -53.29 -13.66
N LEU A 7 41.66 -52.07 -13.54
CA LEU A 7 41.31 -51.16 -12.42
C LEU A 7 40.00 -50.46 -12.75
N PHE A 8 38.95 -50.77 -12.01
CA PHE A 8 37.70 -50.02 -12.10
C PHE A 8 37.79 -48.77 -11.23
N ILE A 9 37.82 -47.59 -11.87
CA ILE A 9 37.67 -46.29 -11.21
C ILE A 9 36.19 -46.02 -11.08
N ALA A 10 35.67 -46.11 -9.85
CA ALA A 10 34.30 -45.67 -9.54
C ALA A 10 34.26 -44.14 -9.47
N LEU A 11 33.63 -43.50 -10.44
CA LEU A 11 33.38 -42.06 -10.45
C LEU A 11 32.20 -41.76 -9.54
N ALA A 12 32.45 -41.24 -8.35
CA ALA A 12 31.41 -40.75 -7.45
C ALA A 12 30.88 -39.40 -7.98
N ILE A 13 29.69 -39.38 -8.55
CA ILE A 13 29.00 -38.15 -8.90
C ILE A 13 28.39 -37.57 -7.61
N VAL A 14 29.06 -36.55 -7.06
CA VAL A 14 28.51 -35.74 -5.99
C VAL A 14 27.41 -34.84 -6.63
N ALA A 15 26.15 -35.20 -6.46
CA ALA A 15 25.06 -34.32 -6.77
C ALA A 15 25.05 -33.15 -5.78
N ALA A 16 25.61 -32.02 -6.18
CA ALA A 16 25.46 -30.79 -5.48
C ALA A 16 23.95 -30.40 -5.58
N ALA A 17 23.22 -30.59 -4.48
CA ALA A 17 21.89 -30.02 -4.33
C ALA A 17 22.03 -28.49 -4.30
N GLY A 18 21.99 -27.87 -5.49
CA GLY A 18 21.89 -26.43 -5.62
C GLY A 18 20.56 -26.02 -5.01
N SER A 19 20.60 -25.42 -3.83
CA SER A 19 19.46 -24.64 -3.32
C SER A 19 19.19 -23.55 -4.37
N GLN A 20 18.19 -23.77 -5.20
CA GLN A 20 17.65 -22.69 -6.04
C GLN A 20 17.12 -21.64 -5.07
N LEU A 21 17.87 -20.55 -4.93
CA LEU A 21 17.34 -19.32 -4.37
C LEU A 21 16.08 -19.02 -5.17
N ARG A 22 14.92 -19.27 -4.57
CA ARG A 22 13.66 -18.81 -5.13
C ARG A 22 13.74 -17.29 -5.08
N VAL A 23 14.05 -16.66 -6.20
CA VAL A 23 13.83 -15.23 -6.37
C VAL A 23 12.37 -15.04 -6.11
N SER A 24 12.03 -14.45 -4.99
CA SER A 24 10.67 -14.07 -4.64
C SER A 24 10.16 -13.19 -5.79
N ALA A 25 9.05 -13.55 -6.38
CA ALA A 25 8.44 -12.74 -7.44
C ALA A 25 8.04 -11.40 -6.80
N ALA A 26 8.83 -10.37 -7.05
CA ALA A 26 8.45 -9.01 -6.75
C ALA A 26 7.36 -8.62 -7.76
N TRP A 27 6.20 -8.23 -7.27
CA TRP A 27 5.19 -7.60 -8.11
C TRP A 27 5.41 -6.08 -8.07
N PHE A 28 5.36 -5.46 -9.25
CA PHE A 28 5.63 -4.04 -9.44
C PHE A 28 4.57 -3.45 -10.38
N GLU A 29 3.88 -2.39 -9.92
CA GLU A 29 3.00 -1.57 -10.74
C GLU A 29 3.70 -0.24 -11.03
N ASP A 30 4.15 -0.08 -12.26
CA ASP A 30 4.75 1.15 -12.78
C ASP A 30 3.77 2.01 -13.58
N PHE A 31 2.51 1.53 -13.66
CA PHE A 31 1.42 2.16 -14.42
C PHE A 31 1.68 2.32 -15.92
N ASP A 32 2.81 1.85 -16.45
CA ASP A 32 3.12 1.89 -17.89
C ASP A 32 2.49 0.73 -18.64
N ASN A 33 2.18 -0.38 -17.95
CA ASN A 33 1.52 -1.53 -18.56
C ASN A 33 0.06 -1.19 -18.93
N PRO A 34 -0.33 -1.28 -20.20
CA PRO A 34 -1.71 -0.99 -20.63
C PRO A 34 -2.76 -1.93 -20.00
N LYS A 35 -2.37 -3.09 -19.46
CA LYS A 35 -3.26 -3.99 -18.71
C LYS A 35 -3.48 -3.53 -17.28
N ALA A 36 -2.58 -2.75 -16.72
CA ALA A 36 -2.60 -2.25 -15.35
C ALA A 36 -3.01 -0.76 -15.26
N GLY A 37 -3.49 -0.17 -16.31
CA GLY A 37 -3.75 1.27 -16.43
C GLY A 37 -4.53 1.91 -15.27
N ALA A 38 -4.47 3.23 -15.20
CA ALA A 38 -5.13 4.10 -14.22
C ALA A 38 -6.59 3.72 -13.90
N VAL A 39 -7.32 3.19 -14.90
CA VAL A 39 -8.72 2.75 -14.76
C VAL A 39 -8.96 1.65 -13.70
N LYS A 40 -7.92 0.96 -13.26
CA LYS A 40 -8.02 -0.06 -12.21
C LYS A 40 -7.89 0.50 -10.81
N TRP A 41 -7.43 1.73 -10.70
CA TRP A 41 -7.29 2.47 -9.45
C TRP A 41 -8.43 3.47 -9.31
N LYS A 42 -8.77 3.77 -8.07
CA LYS A 42 -9.86 4.71 -7.76
C LYS A 42 -9.38 5.68 -6.69
N VAL A 43 -9.75 6.94 -6.86
CA VAL A 43 -9.73 7.94 -5.79
C VAL A 43 -11.10 7.88 -5.11
N VAL A 44 -11.10 7.62 -3.82
CA VAL A 44 -12.31 7.58 -3.01
C VAL A 44 -12.38 8.87 -2.22
N ASP A 45 -13.37 9.69 -2.54
CA ASP A 45 -13.66 10.92 -1.82
C ASP A 45 -14.76 10.62 -0.80
N TYR A 46 -14.40 10.74 0.45
CA TYR A 46 -15.27 10.43 1.59
C TYR A 46 -14.92 11.36 2.75
N ASN A 47 -15.91 11.97 3.30
CA ASN A 47 -15.87 12.51 4.65
C ASN A 47 -16.90 11.76 5.49
N ARG A 48 -16.86 11.85 6.79
CA ARG A 48 -17.76 11.10 7.70
C ARG A 48 -19.27 11.36 7.47
N ILE A 49 -19.60 12.30 6.61
CA ILE A 49 -20.98 12.74 6.35
C ILE A 49 -21.44 12.28 4.96
N GLN A 50 -20.53 12.26 3.98
CA GLN A 50 -20.86 12.06 2.58
C GLN A 50 -19.82 11.24 1.85
N THR A 51 -20.27 10.28 1.04
CA THR A 51 -19.43 9.55 0.07
C THR A 51 -19.74 10.09 -1.31
N HIS A 52 -18.74 10.47 -2.05
CA HIS A 52 -18.82 10.89 -3.44
C HIS A 52 -18.60 9.72 -4.39
N PRO A 53 -19.06 9.77 -5.64
CA PRO A 53 -18.68 8.82 -6.66
C PRO A 53 -17.15 8.75 -6.80
N ALA A 54 -16.60 7.54 -6.83
CA ALA A 54 -15.15 7.36 -6.97
C ALA A 54 -14.68 7.96 -8.30
N ARG A 55 -13.56 8.69 -8.24
CA ARG A 55 -12.89 9.26 -9.42
C ARG A 55 -11.84 8.26 -9.96
N ILE A 56 -11.61 8.31 -11.26
CA ILE A 56 -10.49 7.59 -11.90
C ILE A 56 -9.31 8.56 -11.91
N PRO A 57 -8.13 8.17 -11.39
CA PRO A 57 -6.95 9.02 -11.47
C PRO A 57 -6.49 9.15 -12.92
N ASP A 58 -5.85 10.26 -13.24
CA ASP A 58 -5.21 10.48 -14.54
C ASP A 58 -3.97 9.61 -14.69
N LYS A 59 -3.74 9.10 -15.88
CA LYS A 59 -2.44 8.52 -16.23
C LYS A 59 -1.44 9.64 -16.52
N ILE A 60 -0.28 9.57 -15.88
CA ILE A 60 0.88 10.42 -16.15
C ILE A 60 2.07 9.55 -16.57
N PRO A 61 3.14 10.10 -17.18
CA PRO A 61 4.36 9.36 -17.43
C PRO A 61 4.93 8.76 -16.12
N GLY A 62 5.08 7.43 -16.08
CA GLY A 62 5.61 6.70 -14.94
C GLY A 62 4.71 6.69 -13.70
N GLY A 63 3.38 6.90 -13.84
CA GLY A 63 2.51 6.89 -12.68
C GLY A 63 1.05 7.23 -12.95
N ILE A 64 0.33 7.45 -11.85
CA ILE A 64 -1.03 8.00 -11.85
C ILE A 64 -1.11 9.21 -10.93
N ALA A 65 -2.05 10.11 -11.20
CA ALA A 65 -2.20 11.35 -10.44
C ALA A 65 -3.68 11.76 -10.30
N PHE A 66 -3.97 12.58 -9.32
CA PHE A 66 -5.26 13.23 -9.17
C PHE A 66 -5.11 14.58 -8.48
N ASP A 67 -6.05 15.48 -8.73
CA ASP A 67 -6.09 16.77 -8.07
C ASP A 67 -6.85 16.67 -6.75
N PHE A 68 -6.30 17.24 -5.66
CA PHE A 68 -7.00 17.39 -4.40
C PHE A 68 -8.23 18.30 -4.55
N LEU A 69 -9.26 17.99 -3.80
CA LEU A 69 -10.44 18.85 -3.68
C LEU A 69 -10.17 20.05 -2.77
N ASN A 70 -10.99 21.09 -2.89
CA ASN A 70 -10.96 22.25 -1.98
C ASN A 70 -11.68 21.94 -0.63
N THR A 71 -12.07 20.70 -0.45
CA THR A 71 -12.64 20.15 0.78
C THR A 71 -11.81 18.94 1.21
N PRO A 72 -11.71 18.64 2.52
CA PRO A 72 -10.89 17.54 3.03
C PRO A 72 -11.56 16.17 2.83
N ASP A 73 -11.96 15.86 1.60
CA ASP A 73 -12.76 14.67 1.29
C ASP A 73 -11.94 13.52 0.66
N THR A 74 -10.72 13.79 0.14
CA THR A 74 -9.92 12.74 -0.48
C THR A 74 -9.39 11.79 0.57
N ALA A 75 -9.99 10.61 0.68
CA ALA A 75 -9.70 9.63 1.72
C ALA A 75 -8.73 8.54 1.25
N LEU A 76 -8.92 7.97 0.05
CA LEU A 76 -8.15 6.82 -0.41
C LEU A 76 -7.79 6.95 -1.90
N LEU A 77 -6.62 6.43 -2.28
CA LEU A 77 -6.26 6.05 -3.64
C LEU A 77 -5.91 4.57 -3.64
N GLY A 78 -6.70 3.72 -4.28
CA GLY A 78 -6.44 2.30 -4.18
C GLY A 78 -7.16 1.47 -5.23
N THR A 79 -7.03 0.16 -5.11
CA THR A 79 -7.57 -0.81 -6.04
C THR A 79 -8.20 -2.01 -5.35
N SER A 80 -9.30 -2.50 -5.93
CA SER A 80 -9.91 -3.81 -5.70
C SER A 80 -10.03 -4.59 -7.00
N HIS A 81 -9.29 -4.19 -8.04
CA HIS A 81 -9.47 -4.76 -9.36
C HIS A 81 -9.03 -6.22 -9.41
N PRO A 82 -9.86 -7.16 -9.90
CA PRO A 82 -9.60 -8.59 -9.85
C PRO A 82 -8.36 -9.04 -10.65
N SER A 83 -7.85 -8.21 -11.56
CA SER A 83 -6.60 -8.52 -12.27
C SER A 83 -5.36 -8.50 -11.37
N TYR A 84 -5.46 -7.93 -10.16
CA TYR A 84 -4.40 -7.90 -9.16
C TYR A 84 -4.49 -9.06 -8.15
N LYS A 85 -5.36 -10.04 -8.39
CA LYS A 85 -5.49 -11.21 -7.53
C LYS A 85 -4.19 -12.00 -7.49
N GLY A 86 -3.68 -12.25 -6.28
CA GLY A 86 -2.39 -12.89 -6.03
C GLY A 86 -1.22 -11.90 -5.96
N ASP A 87 -1.35 -10.73 -6.55
CA ASP A 87 -0.33 -9.66 -6.52
C ASP A 87 -0.59 -8.66 -5.39
N LEU A 88 -1.70 -7.93 -5.46
CA LEU A 88 -2.14 -6.93 -4.45
C LEU A 88 -3.42 -7.34 -3.72
N ILE A 89 -4.23 -8.22 -4.29
CA ILE A 89 -5.52 -8.67 -3.77
C ILE A 89 -5.42 -10.13 -3.38
N GLY A 90 -6.04 -10.50 -2.26
CA GLY A 90 -6.01 -11.84 -1.67
C GLY A 90 -4.93 -11.97 -0.60
N ASN A 91 -4.12 -13.03 -0.66
CA ASN A 91 -3.13 -13.31 0.37
C ASN A 91 -1.89 -12.41 0.24
N MET A 92 -1.78 -11.44 1.13
CA MET A 92 -0.67 -10.50 1.24
C MET A 92 0.27 -10.83 2.44
N ALA A 93 -0.01 -11.89 3.20
CA ALA A 93 0.82 -12.28 4.34
C ALA A 93 2.29 -12.47 3.91
N GLY A 94 3.21 -11.90 4.67
CA GLY A 94 4.65 -11.99 4.42
C GLY A 94 5.19 -11.04 3.33
N LYS A 95 4.33 -10.19 2.74
CA LYS A 95 4.78 -9.18 1.78
C LYS A 95 5.17 -7.87 2.46
N THR A 96 6.05 -7.12 1.81
CA THR A 96 6.34 -5.72 2.12
C THR A 96 5.75 -4.86 1.03
N LEU A 97 4.95 -3.87 1.42
CA LEU A 97 4.45 -2.84 0.52
C LEU A 97 5.50 -1.73 0.39
N SER A 98 5.65 -1.19 -0.81
CA SER A 98 6.42 0.03 -1.05
C SER A 98 5.73 0.86 -2.12
N ALA A 99 5.78 2.19 -1.99
CA ALA A 99 5.22 3.12 -2.94
C ALA A 99 6.05 4.40 -3.00
N THR A 100 6.28 4.90 -4.21
CA THR A 100 6.88 6.23 -4.43
C THR A 100 5.77 7.23 -4.69
N VAL A 101 5.71 8.25 -3.86
CA VAL A 101 4.65 9.26 -3.86
C VAL A 101 5.23 10.66 -3.93
N GLY A 102 4.47 11.58 -4.51
CA GLY A 102 4.85 13.00 -4.63
C GLY A 102 3.64 13.91 -4.72
N VAL A 103 3.88 15.22 -4.63
CA VAL A 103 2.87 16.26 -4.85
C VAL A 103 3.41 17.38 -5.71
N ASP A 104 2.58 17.86 -6.63
CA ASP A 104 2.79 19.12 -7.34
C ASP A 104 1.80 20.14 -6.78
N VAL A 105 2.28 21.18 -6.11
CA VAL A 105 1.42 22.16 -5.43
C VAL A 105 1.82 23.58 -5.77
N SER A 106 0.83 24.50 -5.81
CA SER A 106 1.12 25.94 -5.84
C SER A 106 1.79 26.38 -4.53
N GLY A 107 2.55 27.49 -4.58
CA GLY A 107 3.29 27.99 -3.41
C GLY A 107 2.41 28.40 -2.23
N ASP A 108 1.14 28.72 -2.49
CA ASP A 108 0.12 29.12 -1.53
C ASP A 108 -0.80 27.96 -1.09
N ALA A 109 -0.56 26.75 -1.56
CA ALA A 109 -1.35 25.59 -1.21
C ALA A 109 -1.23 25.28 0.29
N VAL A 110 -2.36 25.04 0.94
CA VAL A 110 -2.43 24.63 2.35
C VAL A 110 -3.26 23.36 2.44
N PHE A 111 -2.60 22.27 2.82
CA PHE A 111 -3.29 21.02 3.10
C PHE A 111 -4.11 21.13 4.38
N THR A 112 -5.30 20.59 4.35
CA THR A 112 -6.19 20.43 5.50
C THR A 112 -6.79 19.03 5.50
N TYR A 113 -7.21 18.56 6.67
CA TYR A 113 -7.88 17.26 6.79
C TYR A 113 -9.17 17.38 7.60
N TYR A 114 -10.04 16.41 7.43
CA TYR A 114 -11.32 16.42 8.13
C TYR A 114 -11.12 16.28 9.64
N GLY A 115 -11.70 17.23 10.42
CA GLY A 115 -11.58 17.25 11.88
C GLY A 115 -10.40 18.04 12.42
N GLU A 116 -9.65 18.75 11.56
CA GLU A 116 -8.64 19.72 12.03
C GLU A 116 -9.35 20.95 12.67
N PRO A 117 -8.83 21.52 13.79
CA PRO A 117 -7.58 21.19 14.48
C PRO A 117 -7.71 20.12 15.57
N ASP A 118 -8.91 19.63 15.87
CA ASP A 118 -9.16 18.65 16.94
C ASP A 118 -8.66 17.23 16.59
N GLY A 119 -8.02 17.10 15.43
CA GLY A 119 -7.47 15.87 14.92
C GLY A 119 -6.26 15.39 15.73
N CYS A 120 -5.55 14.47 15.17
CA CYS A 120 -4.49 13.69 15.81
C CYS A 120 -3.21 14.45 16.07
N GLY A 121 -3.23 15.80 15.96
CA GLY A 121 -2.10 16.69 16.23
C GLY A 121 -0.94 16.52 15.25
N ARG A 122 -1.19 15.97 14.06
CA ARG A 122 -0.21 15.78 12.99
C ARG A 122 -0.62 16.56 11.75
N SER A 123 0.34 16.81 10.86
CA SER A 123 0.09 17.36 9.54
C SER A 123 -0.70 16.37 8.68
N ALA A 124 -1.36 16.88 7.63
CA ALA A 124 -1.95 16.06 6.60
C ALA A 124 -0.88 15.13 5.99
N ASN A 125 -1.15 13.84 5.92
CA ASN A 125 -0.18 12.83 5.54
C ASN A 125 -0.79 11.70 4.73
N VAL A 126 0.09 10.86 4.19
CA VAL A 126 -0.24 9.66 3.44
C VAL A 126 0.38 8.44 4.08
N ARG A 127 -0.30 7.30 4.00
CA ARG A 127 0.12 6.00 4.51
C ARG A 127 -0.55 4.87 3.75
N PHE A 128 -0.09 3.63 3.95
CA PHE A 128 -0.77 2.49 3.37
C PHE A 128 -2.09 2.19 4.07
N TYR A 129 -2.97 1.59 3.30
CA TYR A 129 -4.27 1.10 3.73
C TYR A 129 -4.60 -0.21 3.04
N PHE A 130 -5.23 -1.13 3.75
CA PHE A 130 -5.91 -2.26 3.15
C PHE A 130 -7.22 -2.60 3.87
N GLN A 131 -8.10 -3.29 3.18
CA GLN A 131 -9.41 -3.67 3.65
C GLN A 131 -9.73 -5.10 3.22
N THR A 132 -10.40 -5.89 4.08
CA THR A 132 -10.78 -7.28 3.80
C THR A 132 -12.20 -7.41 3.30
N ASP A 133 -13.14 -6.61 3.79
CA ASP A 133 -14.53 -6.62 3.33
C ASP A 133 -14.87 -5.40 2.48
N THR A 134 -15.53 -5.64 1.35
CA THR A 134 -16.09 -4.61 0.48
C THR A 134 -17.63 -4.70 0.40
N SER A 135 -18.26 -5.51 1.25
CA SER A 135 -19.71 -5.72 1.27
C SER A 135 -20.50 -4.54 1.84
N GLY A 136 -19.81 -3.61 2.51
CA GLY A 136 -20.41 -2.47 3.20
C GLY A 136 -20.95 -2.78 4.59
N LYS A 137 -20.75 -3.98 5.13
CA LYS A 137 -20.92 -4.26 6.54
C LYS A 137 -19.68 -3.76 7.28
N PHE A 138 -19.89 -3.08 8.38
CA PHE A 138 -18.78 -2.54 9.15
C PHE A 138 -18.37 -3.51 10.25
N GLU A 139 -17.09 -3.92 10.16
CA GLU A 139 -16.36 -4.58 11.24
C GLU A 139 -15.04 -3.85 11.41
N GLU A 140 -14.67 -3.47 12.63
CA GLU A 140 -13.47 -2.65 12.87
C GLU A 140 -12.19 -3.25 12.30
N THR A 141 -12.06 -4.58 12.38
CA THR A 141 -10.90 -5.35 11.95
C THR A 141 -10.87 -5.70 10.47
N ASP A 142 -11.83 -5.19 9.70
CA ASP A 142 -11.78 -5.24 8.24
C ASP A 142 -10.90 -4.14 7.63
N TYR A 143 -10.55 -3.11 8.42
CA TYR A 143 -9.87 -1.90 7.96
C TYR A 143 -8.54 -1.71 8.68
N TRP A 144 -7.44 -1.60 7.93
CA TRP A 144 -6.11 -1.50 8.50
C TRP A 144 -5.28 -0.40 7.84
N TRP A 145 -4.65 0.44 8.65
CA TRP A 145 -3.77 1.53 8.24
C TRP A 145 -2.35 1.27 8.73
N SER A 146 -1.34 1.56 7.88
CA SER A 146 0.04 1.59 8.35
C SER A 146 0.21 2.74 9.35
N ASN A 147 0.53 2.41 10.59
CA ASN A 147 0.60 3.34 11.68
C ASN A 147 1.71 2.91 12.66
N PRO A 148 2.76 3.71 12.90
CA PRO A 148 2.94 5.12 12.59
C PRO A 148 3.59 5.44 11.22
N VAL A 149 3.75 4.47 10.32
CA VAL A 149 4.46 4.67 9.04
C VAL A 149 3.62 5.54 8.10
N SER A 150 4.02 6.80 7.97
CA SER A 150 3.38 7.80 7.12
C SER A 150 4.40 8.82 6.60
N VAL A 151 4.01 9.61 5.59
CA VAL A 151 4.78 10.74 5.07
C VAL A 151 3.89 11.97 5.03
N ASP A 152 4.35 13.08 5.58
CA ASP A 152 3.62 14.35 5.54
C ASP A 152 3.54 14.88 4.11
N LEU A 153 2.36 15.35 3.71
CA LEU A 153 2.16 15.92 2.37
C LEU A 153 3.01 17.17 2.14
N ASP A 154 3.24 17.97 3.17
CA ASP A 154 4.12 19.13 3.07
C ASP A 154 5.59 18.75 2.84
N ALA A 155 6.04 17.61 3.35
CA ALA A 155 7.38 17.11 3.08
C ALA A 155 7.57 16.72 1.60
N LEU A 156 6.50 16.33 0.91
CA LEU A 156 6.55 15.99 -0.51
C LEU A 156 6.68 17.19 -1.47
N ARG A 157 6.59 18.43 -0.96
CA ARG A 157 6.81 19.67 -1.77
C ARG A 157 8.23 19.80 -2.27
N ILE A 158 9.18 19.19 -1.58
CA ILE A 158 10.62 19.29 -1.92
C ILE A 158 11.11 18.10 -2.74
N GLY A 159 10.26 17.11 -2.98
CA GLY A 159 10.58 15.93 -3.78
C GLY A 159 9.76 14.71 -3.41
N ASP A 160 9.84 13.71 -4.26
CA ASP A 160 9.16 12.44 -4.06
C ASP A 160 9.76 11.68 -2.88
N ALA A 161 8.94 10.89 -2.20
CA ALA A 161 9.36 10.01 -1.11
C ALA A 161 8.88 8.58 -1.36
N THR A 162 9.68 7.61 -0.88
CA THR A 162 9.28 6.20 -0.86
C THR A 162 8.83 5.84 0.54
N ILE A 163 7.60 5.35 0.65
CA ILE A 163 7.04 4.73 1.85
C ILE A 163 7.26 3.23 1.73
N SER A 164 7.61 2.55 2.82
CA SER A 164 7.70 1.09 2.84
C SER A 164 7.22 0.54 4.17
N ASN A 165 6.39 -0.52 4.14
CA ASN A 165 5.89 -1.15 5.35
C ASN A 165 5.64 -2.65 5.14
N PRO A 166 6.26 -3.53 5.98
CA PRO A 166 5.92 -4.95 5.99
C PRO A 166 4.47 -5.16 6.44
N ILE A 167 3.65 -5.79 5.61
CA ILE A 167 2.26 -6.10 5.96
C ILE A 167 2.20 -7.17 7.07
N SER A 168 3.28 -7.93 7.26
CA SER A 168 3.40 -8.95 8.30
C SER A 168 3.81 -8.41 9.68
N ASN A 169 4.11 -7.12 9.81
CA ASN A 169 4.48 -6.53 11.09
C ASN A 169 3.27 -5.94 11.82
N PRO A 170 2.63 -6.69 12.74
CA PRO A 170 1.36 -6.27 13.35
C PRO A 170 1.48 -5.00 14.20
N SER A 171 2.69 -4.65 14.67
CA SER A 171 2.90 -3.42 15.45
C SER A 171 2.96 -2.14 14.61
N GLN A 172 2.89 -2.26 13.28
CA GLN A 172 2.89 -1.15 12.33
C GLN A 172 1.56 -1.01 11.58
N TRP A 173 0.52 -1.69 12.05
CA TRP A 173 -0.82 -1.62 11.46
C TRP A 173 -1.86 -1.49 12.56
N SER A 174 -2.72 -0.51 12.45
CA SER A 174 -3.85 -0.33 13.37
C SER A 174 -5.18 -0.45 12.64
N ASP A 175 -6.19 -0.93 13.35
CA ASP A 175 -7.57 -1.04 12.89
C ASP A 175 -8.30 0.32 12.93
N TYR A 176 -9.61 0.27 12.68
CA TYR A 176 -10.47 1.46 12.65
C TYR A 176 -10.51 2.22 13.98
N TYR A 177 -10.38 1.54 15.12
CA TYR A 177 -10.37 2.18 16.45
C TYR A 177 -8.98 2.43 17.02
N GLY A 178 -7.93 2.11 16.26
CA GLY A 178 -6.55 2.37 16.64
C GLY A 178 -5.87 1.24 17.38
N HIS A 179 -6.51 0.06 17.48
CA HIS A 179 -5.86 -1.11 18.03
C HIS A 179 -4.83 -1.64 17.04
N PHE A 180 -3.62 -1.87 17.53
CA PHE A 180 -2.59 -2.48 16.70
C PHE A 180 -2.83 -3.99 16.54
N GLY A 181 -2.43 -4.53 15.39
CA GLY A 181 -2.46 -5.97 15.18
C GLY A 181 -1.63 -6.76 16.20
N SER A 182 -0.71 -6.10 16.92
CA SER A 182 0.07 -6.66 18.03
C SER A 182 -0.64 -6.60 19.37
N ASP A 183 -1.75 -5.88 19.51
CA ASP A 183 -2.45 -5.72 20.76
C ASP A 183 -3.17 -7.03 21.17
N ALA A 184 -3.38 -7.19 22.46
CA ALA A 184 -4.04 -8.36 23.00
C ALA A 184 -5.47 -8.49 22.42
N GLY A 185 -5.76 -9.64 21.80
CA GLY A 185 -7.05 -9.91 21.17
C GLY A 185 -7.12 -9.61 19.66
N TYR A 186 -6.22 -8.80 19.09
CA TYR A 186 -6.28 -8.36 17.70
C TYR A 186 -5.40 -9.16 16.73
N GLY A 187 -4.39 -9.87 17.20
CA GLY A 187 -3.42 -10.60 16.38
C GLY A 187 -4.01 -11.63 15.44
N ALA A 188 -5.07 -12.35 15.86
CA ALA A 188 -5.74 -13.32 15.01
C ALA A 188 -6.52 -12.65 13.88
N ALA A 189 -7.23 -11.56 14.18
CA ALA A 189 -7.99 -10.78 13.21
C ALA A 189 -7.04 -10.14 12.18
N PHE A 190 -5.95 -9.51 12.63
CA PHE A 190 -4.92 -8.97 11.74
C PHE A 190 -4.33 -10.04 10.81
N THR A 191 -3.97 -11.20 11.37
CA THR A 191 -3.41 -12.31 10.58
C THR A 191 -4.41 -12.84 9.54
N ALA A 192 -5.69 -12.89 9.88
CA ALA A 192 -6.75 -13.27 8.94
C ALA A 192 -6.90 -12.21 7.86
N ALA A 193 -6.94 -10.93 8.23
CA ALA A 193 -7.07 -9.81 7.32
C ALA A 193 -5.95 -9.74 6.27
N THR A 194 -4.69 -9.98 6.67
CA THR A 194 -3.56 -10.00 5.72
C THR A 194 -3.63 -11.13 4.69
N LYS A 195 -4.45 -12.16 4.92
CA LYS A 195 -4.63 -13.30 4.01
C LYS A 195 -5.80 -13.11 3.03
N ASP A 196 -6.64 -12.12 3.25
CA ASP A 196 -7.85 -11.89 2.46
C ASP A 196 -8.06 -10.41 2.13
N VAL A 197 -7.03 -9.76 1.62
CA VAL A 197 -7.10 -8.36 1.20
C VAL A 197 -8.01 -8.22 -0.02
N GLN A 198 -9.04 -7.36 0.08
CA GLN A 198 -10.01 -7.09 -0.97
C GLN A 198 -9.82 -5.71 -1.61
N PHE A 199 -9.25 -4.77 -0.87
CA PHE A 199 -8.87 -3.45 -1.35
C PHE A 199 -7.55 -3.05 -0.72
N ILE A 200 -6.67 -2.39 -1.49
CA ILE A 200 -5.36 -1.93 -1.02
C ILE A 200 -4.96 -0.63 -1.70
N GLY A 201 -4.20 0.19 -1.00
CA GLY A 201 -3.69 1.44 -1.56
C GLY A 201 -3.10 2.40 -0.52
N ILE A 202 -3.29 3.68 -0.81
CA ILE A 202 -2.83 4.82 -0.03
C ILE A 202 -4.04 5.48 0.62
N SER A 203 -3.92 5.82 1.90
CA SER A 203 -4.88 6.59 2.68
C SER A 203 -4.35 8.00 2.96
N PHE A 204 -5.26 8.97 3.01
CA PHE A 204 -5.00 10.39 3.25
C PHE A 204 -5.70 10.83 4.54
N GLY A 205 -4.98 11.51 5.41
CA GLY A 205 -5.56 11.96 6.68
C GLY A 205 -4.60 12.75 7.54
N GLY A 206 -5.01 13.03 8.77
CA GLY A 206 -4.23 13.77 9.78
C GLY A 206 -3.40 12.88 10.70
N GLY A 207 -3.12 11.63 10.33
CA GLY A 207 -2.26 10.73 11.09
C GLY A 207 -2.91 10.08 12.31
N CYS A 208 -4.22 10.13 12.44
CA CYS A 208 -4.98 9.28 13.35
C CYS A 208 -4.89 7.81 12.92
N PHE A 209 -5.57 6.95 13.64
CA PHE A 209 -5.61 5.52 13.34
C PHE A 209 -6.43 5.18 12.09
N PHE A 210 -7.34 6.05 11.62
CA PHE A 210 -8.12 5.86 10.38
C PHE A 210 -7.94 7.07 9.44
N GLU A 211 -8.42 6.93 8.19
CA GLU A 211 -8.48 8.05 7.24
C GLU A 211 -9.55 9.06 7.68
N ASN A 212 -9.25 10.32 7.49
CA ASN A 212 -10.22 11.39 7.71
C ASN A 212 -10.29 12.38 6.55
N GLY A 213 -9.71 11.99 5.40
CA GLY A 213 -9.73 12.76 4.18
C GLY A 213 -8.82 14.00 4.22
N VAL A 214 -8.23 14.32 3.07
CA VAL A 214 -7.38 15.50 2.87
C VAL A 214 -7.92 16.30 1.69
N GLY A 215 -7.75 17.60 1.78
CA GLY A 215 -8.02 18.57 0.71
C GLY A 215 -7.14 19.79 0.86
N LEU A 216 -7.49 20.85 0.16
CA LEU A 216 -6.79 22.13 0.18
C LEU A 216 -7.72 23.23 0.68
N SER A 217 -7.28 23.99 1.69
CA SER A 217 -8.00 25.20 2.12
C SER A 217 -7.60 26.43 1.27
N SER A 218 -6.46 26.38 0.58
CA SER A 218 -6.03 27.37 -0.40
C SER A 218 -5.09 26.75 -1.44
N GLY A 219 -4.90 27.42 -2.56
CA GLY A 219 -4.02 27.00 -3.65
C GLY A 219 -4.55 25.82 -4.46
N SER A 220 -3.65 25.15 -5.15
CA SER A 220 -3.92 23.92 -5.91
C SER A 220 -2.88 22.87 -5.61
N GLY A 221 -3.26 21.60 -5.74
CA GLY A 221 -2.36 20.49 -5.46
C GLY A 221 -2.78 19.22 -6.19
N ARG A 222 -1.78 18.50 -6.70
CA ARG A 222 -1.91 17.26 -7.43
C ARG A 222 -1.05 16.19 -6.75
N PHE A 223 -1.65 15.08 -6.35
CA PHE A 223 -0.94 13.92 -5.83
C PHE A 223 -0.48 13.03 -6.97
N ARG A 224 0.71 12.44 -6.81
CA ARG A 224 1.29 11.47 -7.75
C ARG A 224 1.63 10.18 -7.03
N LEU A 225 1.26 9.05 -7.62
CA LEU A 225 1.72 7.72 -7.26
C LEU A 225 2.53 7.19 -8.45
N MET A 226 3.86 7.08 -8.25
CA MET A 226 4.79 6.72 -9.33
C MET A 226 4.99 5.22 -9.45
N ASP A 227 4.95 4.51 -8.33
CA ASP A 227 4.96 3.04 -8.27
C ASP A 227 4.22 2.53 -7.05
N PHE A 228 3.84 1.26 -7.12
CA PHE A 228 3.31 0.52 -5.98
C PHE A 228 3.78 -0.92 -6.08
N THR A 229 4.47 -1.41 -5.06
CA THR A 229 5.06 -2.74 -5.07
C THR A 229 4.60 -3.58 -3.89
N ALA A 230 4.56 -4.89 -4.11
CA ALA A 230 4.36 -5.88 -3.06
C ALA A 230 5.40 -6.98 -3.24
N THR A 231 6.39 -7.01 -2.37
CA THR A 231 7.52 -7.94 -2.44
C THR A 231 7.46 -8.91 -1.28
N THR A 232 7.66 -10.20 -1.54
CA THR A 232 7.86 -11.18 -0.49
C THR A 232 9.30 -11.05 0.03
N ALA A 233 9.50 -11.03 1.35
CA ALA A 233 10.85 -11.10 1.90
C ALA A 233 11.56 -12.37 1.41
N PRO A 234 12.86 -12.30 1.09
CA PRO A 234 13.64 -13.45 0.63
C PRO A 234 13.73 -14.54 1.69
#